data_d109e1b51c884a7f18842b61c4d8dbb5
#
_entry.id   d109e1b51c884a7f18842b61c4d8dbb5
#
_cell.length_a   1.000
_cell.length_b   1.000
_cell.length_c   1.000
_cell.angle_alpha   90.00
_cell.angle_beta   90.00
_cell.angle_gamma   90.00
#
_symmetry.space_group_name_H-M   'P 1'
#
loop_
_entity.id
_entity.type
_entity.pdbx_description
1 polymer ?
#
loop_
_entity_poly.entity_id
_entity_poly.type
_entity_poly.pdbx_seq_one_letter_code
_entity_poly.pdbx_strand_id
1 'polypeptide(L)'
;MNIVEEIRALCREKNAIIMAHYYQRPEIQDIADFVGDSLALAQVAAKTDADIIVMCGVHFMAETAKILCPNKKVLIPAPEAGCSLADSCKAADLAAWKAAHPDHMVVSYVNTSAAVKALTDVVVTSSNALKIVTQLPEDKPILFGPDQNLGGYINRMTGRKMDLWNGGCHVHARFSEEALLQLKEQYPNAKVLAHPECKASILHHADVIGSTQALLDYAKQSIADTKNSLPFREGMGVGLQFIIATESGILHEMQKACPEVHFIPVPAEINNTTPSCTTLHHSTQSNCNECEYMRMCTLQNLRECLFHENNEVIVDEDVARDAIRPIQRMLEMS
;
A
#
# COMPACT_ATOMS: atom_id res chain seq x y z
N MET A 1 -1.71 23.19 -24.74
CA MET A 1 -1.19 22.70 -23.45
C MET A 1 -1.51 21.20 -23.41
N ASN A 2 -0.56 20.36 -23.07
CA ASN A 2 -0.88 18.94 -22.89
C ASN A 2 -1.54 18.74 -21.49
N ILE A 3 -2.19 17.59 -21.27
CA ILE A 3 -2.95 17.34 -20.04
C ILE A 3 -2.09 17.45 -18.77
N VAL A 4 -0.82 17.06 -18.84
CA VAL A 4 0.13 17.15 -17.71
C VAL A 4 0.42 18.63 -17.36
N GLU A 5 0.63 19.47 -18.39
CA GLU A 5 0.83 20.91 -18.20
C GLU A 5 -0.40 21.59 -17.61
N GLU A 6 -1.62 21.17 -18.03
CA GLU A 6 -2.88 21.67 -17.46
C GLU A 6 -3.02 21.29 -15.98
N ILE A 7 -2.77 20.02 -15.63
CA ILE A 7 -2.81 19.56 -14.24
C ILE A 7 -1.82 20.35 -13.38
N ARG A 8 -0.58 20.50 -13.85
CA ARG A 8 0.46 21.27 -13.13
C ARG A 8 0.09 22.76 -12.97
N ALA A 9 -0.59 23.35 -13.96
CA ALA A 9 -1.09 24.73 -13.87
C ALA A 9 -2.19 24.84 -12.80
N LEU A 10 -3.17 23.91 -12.80
CA LEU A 10 -4.24 23.85 -11.80
C LEU A 10 -3.68 23.65 -10.37
N CYS A 11 -2.68 22.78 -10.19
CA CYS A 11 -2.04 22.59 -8.89
C CYS A 11 -1.43 23.89 -8.36
N ARG A 12 -0.72 24.64 -9.21
CA ARG A 12 -0.14 25.93 -8.80
C ARG A 12 -1.21 26.98 -8.49
N GLU A 13 -2.24 27.09 -9.33
CA GLU A 13 -3.35 28.03 -9.16
C GLU A 13 -4.10 27.83 -7.85
N LYS A 14 -4.31 26.56 -7.49
CA LYS A 14 -5.17 26.16 -6.36
C LYS A 14 -4.39 25.80 -5.10
N ASN A 15 -3.07 25.98 -5.08
CA ASN A 15 -2.20 25.50 -4.00
C ASN A 15 -2.47 24.03 -3.65
N ALA A 16 -2.50 23.17 -4.67
CA ALA A 16 -2.81 21.77 -4.55
C ALA A 16 -1.56 20.88 -4.66
N ILE A 17 -1.52 19.80 -3.87
CA ILE A 17 -0.50 18.75 -3.92
C ILE A 17 -1.12 17.44 -4.43
N ILE A 18 -0.45 16.75 -5.34
CA ILE A 18 -0.83 15.41 -5.81
C ILE A 18 -0.02 14.38 -5.03
N MET A 19 -0.72 13.51 -4.31
CA MET A 19 -0.13 12.42 -3.54
C MET A 19 -0.56 11.10 -4.14
N ALA A 20 0.38 10.25 -4.56
CA ALA A 20 0.11 8.97 -5.22
C ALA A 20 0.67 7.79 -4.44
N HIS A 21 -0.11 6.71 -4.38
CA HIS A 21 0.39 5.44 -3.87
C HIS A 21 1.28 4.75 -4.92
N TYR A 22 2.27 3.96 -4.49
CA TYR A 22 3.16 3.17 -5.36
C TYR A 22 2.42 2.25 -6.34
N TYR A 23 1.15 1.90 -6.07
CA TYR A 23 0.35 1.01 -6.92
C TYR A 23 -0.44 1.76 -7.99
N GLN A 24 -0.25 3.07 -8.12
CA GLN A 24 -0.87 3.85 -9.18
C GLN A 24 -0.26 3.56 -10.55
N ARG A 25 -0.96 4.02 -11.61
CA ARG A 25 -0.43 4.01 -12.98
C ARG A 25 0.88 4.79 -13.06
N PRO A 26 1.84 4.39 -13.92
CA PRO A 26 3.10 5.10 -14.09
C PRO A 26 2.92 6.60 -14.36
N GLU A 27 1.98 6.97 -15.23
CA GLU A 27 1.72 8.37 -15.57
C GLU A 27 1.18 9.20 -14.39
N ILE A 28 0.53 8.56 -13.41
CA ILE A 28 0.07 9.20 -12.18
C ILE A 28 1.24 9.33 -11.19
N GLN A 29 2.07 8.30 -11.07
CA GLN A 29 3.27 8.37 -10.25
C GLN A 29 4.23 9.47 -10.76
N ASP A 30 4.40 9.60 -12.08
CA ASP A 30 5.29 10.59 -12.69
C ASP A 30 4.81 12.04 -12.52
N ILE A 31 3.50 12.26 -12.40
CA ILE A 31 2.92 13.59 -12.16
C ILE A 31 2.71 13.91 -10.68
N ALA A 32 2.84 12.95 -9.78
CA ALA A 32 2.66 13.18 -8.36
C ALA A 32 3.79 14.06 -7.79
N ASP A 33 3.45 14.90 -6.82
CA ASP A 33 4.43 15.67 -6.05
C ASP A 33 5.07 14.78 -4.98
N PHE A 34 4.35 13.75 -4.55
CA PHE A 34 4.84 12.74 -3.62
C PHE A 34 4.27 11.36 -3.97
N VAL A 35 5.16 10.37 -4.05
CA VAL A 35 4.81 8.95 -4.24
C VAL A 35 5.29 8.18 -3.01
N GLY A 36 4.41 7.36 -2.44
CA GLY A 36 4.74 6.62 -1.22
C GLY A 36 3.77 5.49 -0.89
N ASP A 37 4.07 4.77 0.20
CA ASP A 37 3.12 3.84 0.83
C ASP A 37 2.12 4.60 1.72
N SER A 38 1.15 3.87 2.30
CA SER A 38 0.09 4.49 3.11
C SER A 38 0.62 5.27 4.32
N LEU A 39 1.71 4.84 4.95
CA LEU A 39 2.31 5.54 6.09
C LEU A 39 2.95 6.85 5.64
N ALA A 40 3.78 6.79 4.60
CA ALA A 40 4.47 7.96 4.06
C ALA A 40 3.45 9.02 3.58
N LEU A 41 2.39 8.59 2.88
CA LEU A 41 1.31 9.48 2.44
C LEU A 41 0.59 10.15 3.63
N ALA A 42 0.28 9.40 4.69
CA ALA A 42 -0.34 9.95 5.89
C ALA A 42 0.59 10.98 6.58
N GLN A 43 1.89 10.70 6.67
CA GLN A 43 2.89 11.61 7.26
C GLN A 43 3.05 12.91 6.45
N VAL A 44 3.03 12.82 5.11
CA VAL A 44 3.11 14.00 4.23
C VAL A 44 1.81 14.81 4.32
N ALA A 45 0.65 14.15 4.30
CA ALA A 45 -0.64 14.82 4.47
C ALA A 45 -0.68 15.66 5.75
N ALA A 46 -0.23 15.10 6.88
CA ALA A 46 -0.21 15.78 8.17
C ALA A 46 0.70 17.03 8.22
N LYS A 47 1.65 17.17 7.30
CA LYS A 47 2.69 18.22 7.33
C LYS A 47 2.62 19.22 6.17
N THR A 48 1.85 18.92 5.12
CA THR A 48 1.81 19.77 3.92
C THR A 48 1.15 21.12 4.21
N ASP A 49 1.64 22.19 3.58
CA ASP A 49 1.04 23.54 3.63
C ASP A 49 0.03 23.77 2.49
N ALA A 50 -0.16 22.79 1.58
CA ALA A 50 -1.13 22.89 0.50
C ALA A 50 -2.57 23.03 1.04
N ASP A 51 -3.41 23.79 0.34
CA ASP A 51 -4.84 23.95 0.68
C ASP A 51 -5.67 22.77 0.21
N ILE A 52 -5.25 22.15 -0.89
CA ILE A 52 -5.91 20.99 -1.50
C ILE A 52 -4.93 19.81 -1.55
N ILE A 53 -5.38 18.66 -1.05
CA ILE A 53 -4.68 17.37 -1.21
C ILE A 53 -5.47 16.56 -2.23
N VAL A 54 -4.83 16.18 -3.34
CA VAL A 54 -5.41 15.23 -4.29
C VAL A 54 -4.81 13.85 -4.02
N MET A 55 -5.62 12.96 -3.49
CA MET A 55 -5.22 11.61 -3.15
C MET A 55 -5.44 10.66 -4.33
N CYS A 56 -4.37 10.36 -5.08
CA CYS A 56 -4.36 9.32 -6.09
C CYS A 56 -4.10 7.96 -5.42
N GLY A 57 -5.17 7.33 -5.00
CA GLY A 57 -5.19 6.09 -4.23
C GLY A 57 -6.59 5.54 -4.14
N VAL A 58 -6.89 4.82 -3.07
CA VAL A 58 -8.22 4.28 -2.77
C VAL A 58 -8.89 5.05 -1.63
N HIS A 59 -10.20 4.90 -1.50
CA HIS A 59 -11.06 5.76 -0.67
C HIS A 59 -10.58 5.89 0.77
N PHE A 60 -10.22 4.80 1.47
CA PHE A 60 -9.77 4.85 2.87
C PHE A 60 -8.49 5.69 3.08
N MET A 61 -7.66 5.84 2.05
CA MET A 61 -6.45 6.69 2.11
C MET A 61 -6.84 8.16 2.11
N ALA A 62 -7.81 8.55 1.29
CA ALA A 62 -8.34 9.90 1.26
C ALA A 62 -9.11 10.23 2.55
N GLU A 63 -9.89 9.28 3.12
CA GLU A 63 -10.49 9.44 4.46
C GLU A 63 -9.41 9.67 5.53
N THR A 64 -8.31 8.90 5.51
CA THR A 64 -7.21 9.07 6.47
C THR A 64 -6.56 10.45 6.35
N ALA A 65 -6.33 10.93 5.12
CA ALA A 65 -5.83 12.28 4.88
C ALA A 65 -6.82 13.36 5.38
N LYS A 66 -8.13 13.18 5.14
CA LYS A 66 -9.17 14.13 5.60
C LYS A 66 -9.26 14.18 7.13
N ILE A 67 -9.16 13.04 7.82
CA ILE A 67 -9.13 12.97 9.29
C ILE A 67 -7.91 13.69 9.85
N LEU A 68 -6.73 13.53 9.25
CA LEU A 68 -5.50 14.20 9.66
C LEU A 68 -5.52 15.71 9.36
N CYS A 69 -6.21 16.11 8.31
CA CYS A 69 -6.24 17.48 7.79
C CYS A 69 -7.69 17.99 7.63
N PRO A 70 -8.48 18.12 8.72
CA PRO A 70 -9.91 18.42 8.63
C PRO A 70 -10.20 19.76 7.94
N ASN A 71 -9.28 20.73 8.03
CA ASN A 71 -9.42 22.07 7.46
C ASN A 71 -8.99 22.15 5.99
N LYS A 72 -8.39 21.09 5.44
CA LYS A 72 -7.97 21.05 4.05
C LYS A 72 -9.03 20.35 3.19
N LYS A 73 -9.10 20.75 1.93
CA LYS A 73 -9.89 20.03 0.95
C LYS A 73 -9.12 18.79 0.50
N VAL A 74 -9.70 17.61 0.70
CA VAL A 74 -9.12 16.34 0.23
C VAL A 74 -9.98 15.82 -0.90
N LEU A 75 -9.40 15.74 -2.09
CA LEU A 75 -10.04 15.27 -3.31
C LEU A 75 -9.55 13.87 -3.67
N ILE A 76 -10.45 13.07 -4.23
CA ILE A 76 -10.13 11.76 -4.80
C ILE A 76 -10.59 11.69 -6.26
N PRO A 77 -9.68 11.50 -7.25
CA PRO A 77 -10.06 11.50 -8.67
C PRO A 77 -11.05 10.41 -9.05
N ALA A 78 -11.03 9.27 -8.37
CA ALA A 78 -11.92 8.14 -8.57
C ALA A 78 -12.59 7.77 -7.23
N PRO A 79 -13.73 8.36 -6.88
CA PRO A 79 -14.39 8.15 -5.59
C PRO A 79 -14.89 6.70 -5.39
N GLU A 80 -15.12 5.98 -6.47
CA GLU A 80 -15.48 4.55 -6.49
C GLU A 80 -14.29 3.60 -6.26
N ALA A 81 -13.06 4.13 -6.18
CA ALA A 81 -11.87 3.33 -5.91
C ALA A 81 -11.90 2.78 -4.47
N GLY A 82 -12.48 1.60 -4.30
CA GLY A 82 -12.62 0.88 -3.04
C GLY A 82 -11.39 0.06 -2.68
N CYS A 83 -11.57 -0.83 -1.70
CA CYS A 83 -10.55 -1.80 -1.30
C CYS A 83 -11.23 -3.05 -0.76
N SER A 84 -11.02 -4.21 -1.40
CA SER A 84 -11.61 -5.48 -0.96
C SER A 84 -11.26 -5.84 0.48
N LEU A 85 -10.08 -5.43 0.93
CA LEU A 85 -9.64 -5.64 2.30
C LEU A 85 -10.44 -4.75 3.28
N ALA A 86 -10.62 -3.47 2.96
CA ALA A 86 -11.46 -2.56 3.77
C ALA A 86 -12.92 -3.04 3.80
N ASP A 87 -13.43 -3.55 2.70
CA ASP A 87 -14.81 -4.06 2.58
C ASP A 87 -15.04 -5.34 3.40
N SER A 88 -13.99 -6.09 3.71
CA SER A 88 -14.05 -7.32 4.51
C SER A 88 -14.31 -7.07 6.00
N CYS A 89 -14.14 -5.84 6.49
CA CYS A 89 -14.37 -5.47 7.89
C CYS A 89 -15.31 -4.27 7.96
N LYS A 90 -16.58 -4.52 8.18
CA LYS A 90 -17.59 -3.47 8.35
C LYS A 90 -17.61 -2.98 9.80
N ALA A 91 -17.83 -1.69 9.99
CA ALA A 91 -17.87 -1.08 11.33
C ALA A 91 -18.90 -1.73 12.26
N ALA A 92 -20.09 -2.08 11.74
CA ALA A 92 -21.13 -2.77 12.52
C ALA A 92 -20.68 -4.14 13.03
N ASP A 93 -19.98 -4.91 12.20
CA ASP A 93 -19.48 -6.24 12.55
C ASP A 93 -18.37 -6.15 13.59
N LEU A 94 -17.45 -5.17 13.43
CA LEU A 94 -16.39 -4.91 14.41
C LEU A 94 -16.97 -4.43 15.75
N ALA A 95 -17.99 -3.55 15.74
CA ALA A 95 -18.66 -3.10 16.96
C ALA A 95 -19.32 -4.27 17.71
N ALA A 96 -20.00 -5.15 17.00
CA ALA A 96 -20.59 -6.36 17.59
C ALA A 96 -19.52 -7.29 18.18
N TRP A 97 -18.42 -7.48 17.47
CA TRP A 97 -17.30 -8.27 17.96
C TRP A 97 -16.68 -7.68 19.23
N LYS A 98 -16.42 -6.35 19.26
CA LYS A 98 -15.90 -5.65 20.45
C LYS A 98 -16.82 -5.77 21.64
N ALA A 99 -18.13 -5.67 21.45
CA ALA A 99 -19.10 -5.81 22.53
C ALA A 99 -19.05 -7.22 23.17
N ALA A 100 -18.74 -8.24 22.38
CA ALA A 100 -18.56 -9.62 22.85
C ALA A 100 -17.18 -9.88 23.48
N HIS A 101 -16.19 -9.02 23.22
CA HIS A 101 -14.80 -9.17 23.67
C HIS A 101 -14.26 -7.87 24.30
N PRO A 102 -14.84 -7.41 25.44
CA PRO A 102 -14.55 -6.07 26.00
C PRO A 102 -13.10 -5.89 26.49
N ASP A 103 -12.39 -6.97 26.75
CA ASP A 103 -11.00 -6.93 27.22
C ASP A 103 -9.96 -6.81 26.11
N HIS A 104 -10.36 -7.00 24.85
CA HIS A 104 -9.47 -6.98 23.70
C HIS A 104 -9.12 -5.56 23.25
N MET A 105 -7.86 -5.36 22.92
CA MET A 105 -7.44 -4.23 22.12
C MET A 105 -7.67 -4.53 20.64
N VAL A 106 -8.16 -3.53 19.90
CA VAL A 106 -8.31 -3.62 18.44
C VAL A 106 -7.14 -2.90 17.75
N VAL A 107 -6.35 -3.65 17.00
CA VAL A 107 -5.30 -3.16 16.13
C VAL A 107 -5.77 -3.27 14.70
N SER A 108 -6.01 -2.14 14.06
CA SER A 108 -6.51 -2.15 12.68
C SER A 108 -5.42 -1.73 11.70
N TYR A 109 -5.23 -2.55 10.69
CA TYR A 109 -4.48 -2.15 9.50
C TYR A 109 -5.19 -0.96 8.83
N VAL A 110 -4.41 -0.02 8.30
CA VAL A 110 -4.92 1.25 7.73
C VAL A 110 -5.94 1.04 6.59
N ASN A 111 -5.93 -0.12 5.94
CA ASN A 111 -6.85 -0.53 4.89
C ASN A 111 -8.25 -0.84 5.45
N THR A 112 -8.85 0.15 6.09
CA THR A 112 -10.18 0.12 6.73
C THR A 112 -10.85 1.47 6.54
N SER A 113 -12.19 1.51 6.63
CA SER A 113 -12.94 2.77 6.57
C SER A 113 -12.68 3.65 7.80
N ALA A 114 -13.01 4.94 7.70
CA ALA A 114 -13.00 5.87 8.82
C ALA A 114 -13.82 5.36 10.01
N ALA A 115 -15.01 4.78 9.74
CA ALA A 115 -15.88 4.22 10.77
C ALA A 115 -15.26 3.03 11.52
N VAL A 116 -14.47 2.19 10.85
CA VAL A 116 -13.70 1.11 11.50
C VAL A 116 -12.56 1.70 12.34
N LYS A 117 -11.87 2.71 11.82
CA LYS A 117 -10.81 3.41 12.56
C LYS A 117 -11.32 4.04 13.84
N ALA A 118 -12.55 4.57 13.85
CA ALA A 118 -13.20 5.13 15.04
C ALA A 118 -13.44 4.10 16.17
N LEU A 119 -13.49 2.80 15.82
CA LEU A 119 -13.65 1.69 16.78
C LEU A 119 -12.31 1.05 17.18
N THR A 120 -11.21 1.56 16.68
CA THR A 120 -9.85 0.98 16.80
C THR A 120 -9.08 1.62 17.94
N ASP A 121 -8.19 0.88 18.60
CA ASP A 121 -7.30 1.41 19.65
C ASP A 121 -5.97 1.93 19.08
N VAL A 122 -5.47 1.32 18.02
CA VAL A 122 -4.31 1.79 17.26
C VAL A 122 -4.39 1.32 15.81
N VAL A 123 -4.18 2.25 14.87
CA VAL A 123 -4.02 1.93 13.45
C VAL A 123 -2.56 1.55 13.18
N VAL A 124 -2.34 0.66 12.24
CA VAL A 124 -1.00 0.27 11.77
C VAL A 124 -0.95 0.23 10.25
N THR A 125 0.26 0.27 9.69
CA THR A 125 0.54 -0.02 8.29
C THR A 125 1.48 -1.21 8.19
N SER A 126 1.68 -1.77 6.99
CA SER A 126 2.69 -2.83 6.78
C SER A 126 4.11 -2.39 7.18
N SER A 127 4.39 -1.08 7.15
CA SER A 127 5.69 -0.51 7.52
C SER A 127 5.96 -0.50 9.02
N ASN A 128 4.94 -0.37 9.86
CA ASN A 128 5.11 -0.16 11.31
C ASN A 128 4.38 -1.19 12.19
N ALA A 129 3.57 -2.07 11.62
CA ALA A 129 2.73 -2.99 12.39
C ALA A 129 3.53 -3.88 13.35
N LEU A 130 4.66 -4.45 12.89
CA LEU A 130 5.52 -5.26 13.72
C LEU A 130 6.08 -4.46 14.90
N LYS A 131 6.61 -3.25 14.63
CA LYS A 131 7.15 -2.33 15.63
C LYS A 131 6.09 -1.92 16.65
N ILE A 132 4.89 -1.56 16.21
CA ILE A 132 3.80 -1.12 17.08
C ILE A 132 3.31 -2.28 17.94
N VAL A 133 3.02 -3.44 17.36
CA VAL A 133 2.51 -4.61 18.09
C VAL A 133 3.49 -5.06 19.19
N THR A 134 4.81 -4.98 18.96
CA THR A 134 5.80 -5.30 19.99
C THR A 134 5.81 -4.32 21.16
N GLN A 135 5.32 -3.10 20.99
CA GLN A 135 5.21 -2.09 22.06
C GLN A 135 3.91 -2.17 22.86
N LEU A 136 2.92 -2.95 22.40
CA LEU A 136 1.65 -3.08 23.10
C LEU A 136 1.78 -4.00 24.32
N PRO A 137 0.94 -3.80 25.37
CA PRO A 137 0.96 -4.63 26.58
C PRO A 137 0.83 -6.13 26.24
N GLU A 138 1.67 -6.96 26.87
CA GLU A 138 1.70 -8.40 26.60
C GLU A 138 0.49 -9.13 27.20
N ASP A 139 -0.04 -8.63 28.29
CA ASP A 139 -1.18 -9.17 29.03
C ASP A 139 -2.55 -8.86 28.38
N LYS A 140 -2.58 -7.99 27.37
CA LYS A 140 -3.82 -7.63 26.67
C LYS A 140 -4.04 -8.54 25.46
N PRO A 141 -5.19 -9.20 25.35
CA PRO A 141 -5.57 -9.87 24.11
C PRO A 141 -5.80 -8.83 23.02
N ILE A 142 -5.45 -9.19 21.78
CA ILE A 142 -5.51 -8.30 20.62
C ILE A 142 -6.35 -8.94 19.54
N LEU A 143 -7.31 -8.19 18.99
CA LEU A 143 -7.85 -8.46 17.66
C LEU A 143 -7.01 -7.69 16.64
N PHE A 144 -6.42 -8.37 15.68
CA PHE A 144 -5.75 -7.77 14.54
C PHE A 144 -6.61 -7.93 13.26
N GLY A 145 -6.87 -6.85 12.56
CA GLY A 145 -7.65 -6.89 11.32
C GLY A 145 -7.35 -5.71 10.40
N PRO A 146 -7.92 -5.72 9.19
CA PRO A 146 -8.70 -6.80 8.60
C PRO A 146 -7.87 -7.90 7.92
N ASP A 147 -6.54 -7.74 7.72
CA ASP A 147 -5.71 -8.68 6.98
C ASP A 147 -5.16 -9.81 7.86
N GLN A 148 -5.69 -11.04 7.66
CA GLN A 148 -5.25 -12.22 8.39
C GLN A 148 -3.81 -12.65 8.06
N ASN A 149 -3.32 -12.36 6.83
CA ASN A 149 -1.98 -12.75 6.42
C ASN A 149 -0.93 -11.88 7.10
N LEU A 150 -1.13 -10.56 7.08
CA LEU A 150 -0.29 -9.61 7.83
C LEU A 150 -0.33 -9.92 9.33
N GLY A 151 -1.52 -10.14 9.90
CA GLY A 151 -1.66 -10.51 11.31
C GLY A 151 -0.97 -11.84 11.63
N GLY A 152 -1.11 -12.84 10.77
CA GLY A 152 -0.43 -14.13 10.89
C GLY A 152 1.09 -14.02 10.79
N TYR A 153 1.59 -13.15 9.90
CA TYR A 153 3.01 -12.82 9.83
C TYR A 153 3.51 -12.19 11.14
N ILE A 154 2.79 -11.21 11.68
CA ILE A 154 3.16 -10.55 12.95
C ILE A 154 3.12 -11.55 14.12
N ASN A 155 2.11 -12.42 14.19
CA ASN A 155 2.04 -13.49 15.21
C ASN A 155 3.29 -14.37 15.16
N ARG A 156 3.74 -14.79 13.97
CA ARG A 156 4.97 -15.59 13.82
C ARG A 156 6.22 -14.84 14.27
N MET A 157 6.33 -13.55 13.91
CA MET A 157 7.53 -12.75 14.21
C MET A 157 7.63 -12.35 15.67
N THR A 158 6.50 -12.17 16.36
CA THR A 158 6.46 -11.69 17.75
C THR A 158 6.21 -12.80 18.77
N GLY A 159 5.77 -13.97 18.33
CA GLY A 159 5.30 -15.03 19.22
C GLY A 159 3.94 -14.75 19.87
N ARG A 160 3.29 -13.61 19.57
CA ARG A 160 1.95 -13.30 20.07
C ARG A 160 0.90 -14.24 19.46
N LYS A 161 -0.23 -14.34 20.13
CA LYS A 161 -1.41 -15.11 19.70
C LYS A 161 -2.59 -14.16 19.57
N MET A 162 -2.47 -13.20 18.67
CA MET A 162 -3.57 -12.27 18.38
C MET A 162 -4.70 -13.02 17.67
N ASP A 163 -5.94 -12.69 18.01
CA ASP A 163 -7.09 -13.05 17.21
C ASP A 163 -7.03 -12.31 15.87
N LEU A 164 -7.37 -12.99 14.79
CA LEU A 164 -7.25 -12.42 13.45
C LEU A 164 -8.64 -12.29 12.82
N TRP A 165 -8.92 -11.09 12.30
CA TRP A 165 -10.08 -10.88 11.44
C TRP A 165 -9.93 -11.67 10.14
N ASN A 166 -11.00 -12.33 9.69
CA ASN A 166 -10.94 -13.18 8.50
C ASN A 166 -11.11 -12.38 7.20
N GLY A 167 -10.16 -11.50 6.91
CA GLY A 167 -10.08 -10.73 5.68
C GLY A 167 -8.72 -10.92 5.00
N GLY A 168 -8.62 -10.48 3.75
CA GLY A 168 -7.38 -10.55 2.98
C GLY A 168 -7.44 -9.73 1.69
N CYS A 169 -6.30 -9.26 1.26
CA CYS A 169 -6.17 -8.53 0.00
C CYS A 169 -6.34 -9.49 -1.19
N HIS A 170 -7.32 -9.23 -2.06
CA HIS A 170 -7.60 -10.09 -3.21
C HIS A 170 -6.44 -10.13 -4.22
N VAL A 171 -5.62 -9.08 -4.29
CA VAL A 171 -4.44 -9.04 -5.16
C VAL A 171 -3.36 -9.99 -4.63
N HIS A 172 -2.98 -9.84 -3.35
CA HIS A 172 -1.95 -10.66 -2.73
C HIS A 172 -2.38 -12.12 -2.53
N ALA A 173 -3.69 -12.38 -2.44
CA ALA A 173 -4.24 -13.72 -2.39
C ALA A 173 -4.12 -14.51 -3.71
N ARG A 174 -3.92 -13.83 -4.85
CA ARG A 174 -3.82 -14.45 -6.18
C ARG A 174 -2.42 -14.93 -6.53
N PHE A 175 -1.36 -14.61 -5.79
CA PHE A 175 -0.02 -15.10 -6.10
C PHE A 175 0.04 -16.61 -6.11
N SER A 176 0.60 -17.16 -7.20
CA SER A 176 0.79 -18.59 -7.40
C SER A 176 2.11 -19.05 -6.79
N GLU A 177 2.04 -19.98 -5.83
CA GLU A 177 3.25 -20.60 -5.28
C GLU A 177 4.00 -21.41 -6.35
N GLU A 178 3.26 -22.14 -7.20
CA GLU A 178 3.85 -22.92 -8.29
C GLU A 178 4.63 -22.02 -9.26
N ALA A 179 4.04 -20.88 -9.68
CA ALA A 179 4.71 -19.94 -10.55
C ALA A 179 5.94 -19.29 -9.87
N LEU A 180 5.86 -19.02 -8.57
CA LEU A 180 7.01 -18.52 -7.81
C LEU A 180 8.16 -19.54 -7.80
N LEU A 181 7.88 -20.82 -7.59
CA LEU A 181 8.90 -21.88 -7.62
C LEU A 181 9.51 -22.03 -9.02
N GLN A 182 8.73 -21.96 -10.08
CA GLN A 182 9.23 -21.96 -11.46
C GLN A 182 10.17 -20.75 -11.72
N LEU A 183 9.81 -19.57 -11.23
CA LEU A 183 10.68 -18.40 -11.32
C LEU A 183 11.99 -18.59 -10.53
N LYS A 184 11.96 -19.20 -9.36
CA LYS A 184 13.19 -19.51 -8.58
C LYS A 184 14.09 -20.52 -9.31
N GLU A 185 13.53 -21.48 -10.04
CA GLU A 185 14.30 -22.40 -10.89
C GLU A 185 14.92 -21.67 -12.08
N GLN A 186 14.15 -20.77 -12.73
CA GLN A 186 14.62 -19.99 -13.88
C GLN A 186 15.66 -18.93 -13.50
N TYR A 187 15.54 -18.35 -12.30
CA TYR A 187 16.41 -17.30 -11.79
C TYR A 187 16.99 -17.68 -10.42
N PRO A 188 17.91 -18.68 -10.36
CA PRO A 188 18.38 -19.30 -9.11
C PRO A 188 19.16 -18.34 -8.19
N ASN A 189 19.65 -17.22 -8.72
CA ASN A 189 20.35 -16.20 -7.95
C ASN A 189 19.46 -15.02 -7.55
N ALA A 190 18.19 -14.99 -8.00
CA ALA A 190 17.26 -13.92 -7.66
C ALA A 190 16.74 -14.09 -6.24
N LYS A 191 16.73 -12.99 -5.47
CA LYS A 191 16.08 -12.97 -4.16
C LYS A 191 14.59 -12.66 -4.31
N VAL A 192 13.78 -13.31 -3.49
CA VAL A 192 12.34 -13.11 -3.44
C VAL A 192 11.99 -12.03 -2.43
N LEU A 193 11.39 -10.94 -2.89
CA LEU A 193 10.89 -9.85 -2.06
C LEU A 193 9.37 -9.93 -2.01
N ALA A 194 8.77 -10.07 -0.82
CA ALA A 194 7.34 -10.29 -0.66
C ALA A 194 6.69 -9.31 0.32
N HIS A 195 5.47 -8.87 -0.02
CA HIS A 195 4.65 -8.08 0.89
C HIS A 195 3.98 -9.00 1.94
N PRO A 196 3.86 -8.59 3.22
CA PRO A 196 3.32 -9.45 4.28
C PRO A 196 1.81 -9.75 4.15
N GLU A 197 1.08 -9.11 3.23
CA GLU A 197 -0.28 -9.49 2.85
C GLU A 197 -0.35 -10.77 1.99
N CYS A 198 0.79 -11.28 1.52
CA CYS A 198 0.85 -12.54 0.79
C CYS A 198 0.49 -13.74 1.68
N LYS A 199 -0.08 -14.78 1.06
CA LYS A 199 -0.32 -16.05 1.75
C LYS A 199 0.96 -16.60 2.37
N ALA A 200 0.82 -17.37 3.44
CA ALA A 200 1.95 -18.00 4.12
C ALA A 200 2.82 -18.87 3.20
N SER A 201 2.23 -19.52 2.19
CA SER A 201 2.94 -20.31 1.20
C SER A 201 3.94 -19.45 0.39
N ILE A 202 3.55 -18.24 -0.02
CA ILE A 202 4.45 -17.30 -0.70
C ILE A 202 5.54 -16.77 0.26
N LEU A 203 5.13 -16.36 1.46
CA LEU A 203 6.05 -15.81 2.47
C LEU A 203 7.13 -16.82 2.90
N HIS A 204 6.83 -18.12 2.85
CA HIS A 204 7.79 -19.18 3.16
C HIS A 204 8.99 -19.18 2.21
N HIS A 205 8.81 -18.75 0.98
CA HIS A 205 9.85 -18.69 -0.05
C HIS A 205 10.54 -17.33 -0.16
N ALA A 206 10.10 -16.33 0.61
CA ALA A 206 10.64 -14.98 0.56
C ALA A 206 11.97 -14.87 1.31
N ASP A 207 12.94 -14.20 0.68
CA ASP A 207 14.20 -13.81 1.32
C ASP A 207 14.04 -12.54 2.15
N VAL A 208 13.10 -11.66 1.71
CA VAL A 208 12.76 -10.43 2.42
C VAL A 208 11.25 -10.26 2.44
N ILE A 209 10.70 -10.01 3.63
CA ILE A 209 9.30 -9.68 3.83
C ILE A 209 9.23 -8.26 4.40
N GLY A 210 8.48 -7.38 3.71
CA GLY A 210 8.38 -5.99 4.14
C GLY A 210 7.29 -5.22 3.41
N SER A 211 7.05 -3.99 3.89
CA SER A 211 6.16 -3.06 3.20
C SER A 211 6.71 -2.70 1.81
N THR A 212 5.86 -2.11 0.99
CA THR A 212 6.24 -1.64 -0.35
C THR A 212 7.50 -0.75 -0.31
N GLN A 213 7.56 0.18 0.66
CA GLN A 213 8.73 1.03 0.88
C GLN A 213 9.96 0.21 1.26
N ALA A 214 9.82 -0.73 2.19
CA ALA A 214 10.95 -1.57 2.65
C ALA A 214 11.53 -2.43 1.52
N LEU A 215 10.68 -2.94 0.61
CA LEU A 215 11.15 -3.71 -0.55
C LEU A 215 11.93 -2.84 -1.53
N LEU A 216 11.49 -1.60 -1.78
CA LEU A 216 12.21 -0.62 -2.61
C LEU A 216 13.56 -0.25 -1.97
N ASP A 217 13.57 0.02 -0.68
CA ASP A 217 14.79 0.40 0.05
C ASP A 217 15.81 -0.76 0.08
N TYR A 218 15.32 -2.00 0.24
CA TYR A 218 16.17 -3.17 0.14
C TYR A 218 16.84 -3.30 -1.24
N ALA A 219 16.10 -3.04 -2.33
CA ALA A 219 16.67 -3.06 -3.67
C ALA A 219 17.76 -1.99 -3.85
N LYS A 220 17.51 -0.75 -3.38
CA LYS A 220 18.49 0.35 -3.39
C LYS A 220 19.75 0.00 -2.58
N GLN A 221 19.57 -0.54 -1.37
CA GLN A 221 20.70 -0.93 -0.51
C GLN A 221 21.53 -2.05 -1.14
N SER A 222 20.89 -3.04 -1.75
CA SER A 222 21.59 -4.14 -2.42
C SER A 222 22.49 -3.67 -3.57
N ILE A 223 22.12 -2.62 -4.29
CA ILE A 223 22.97 -1.99 -5.31
C ILE A 223 24.18 -1.33 -4.65
N ALA A 224 23.95 -0.56 -3.57
CA ALA A 224 25.03 0.13 -2.86
C ALA A 224 26.06 -0.89 -2.30
N ASP A 225 25.58 -1.97 -1.70
CA ASP A 225 26.43 -3.03 -1.14
C ASP A 225 27.24 -3.74 -2.24
N THR A 226 26.62 -4.01 -3.39
CA THR A 226 27.29 -4.65 -4.53
C THR A 226 28.36 -3.74 -5.12
N LYS A 227 28.09 -2.45 -5.29
CA LYS A 227 29.07 -1.46 -5.79
C LYS A 227 30.24 -1.28 -4.85
N ASN A 228 30.02 -1.40 -3.55
CA ASN A 228 31.09 -1.29 -2.54
C ASN A 228 31.96 -2.56 -2.40
N SER A 229 31.45 -3.71 -2.79
CA SER A 229 32.13 -5.03 -2.59
C SER A 229 32.94 -5.50 -3.80
N LEU A 230 32.73 -4.94 -4.99
CA LEU A 230 33.45 -5.33 -6.21
C LEU A 230 34.38 -4.21 -6.69
N PRO A 231 35.55 -4.52 -7.30
CA PRO A 231 36.28 -3.54 -8.06
C PRO A 231 35.41 -3.11 -9.26
N PHE A 232 34.76 -1.98 -9.12
CA PHE A 232 33.77 -1.44 -10.06
C PHE A 232 34.46 -1.19 -11.42
N ARG A 233 34.02 -1.93 -12.46
CA ARG A 233 34.33 -1.59 -13.86
C ARG A 233 33.10 -0.90 -14.42
N GLU A 234 33.25 0.36 -14.82
CA GLU A 234 32.22 1.10 -15.55
C GLU A 234 31.72 0.27 -16.75
N GLY A 235 30.40 0.08 -16.84
CA GLY A 235 29.76 -0.67 -17.92
C GLY A 235 29.40 -2.14 -17.64
N MET A 236 29.79 -2.72 -16.50
CA MET A 236 29.21 -3.99 -16.04
C MET A 236 27.97 -3.72 -15.21
N GLY A 237 26.79 -4.13 -15.72
CA GLY A 237 25.55 -4.15 -14.93
C GLY A 237 25.75 -4.94 -13.65
N VAL A 238 25.07 -4.54 -12.57
CA VAL A 238 25.20 -5.13 -11.22
C VAL A 238 24.72 -6.59 -11.19
N GLY A 239 24.02 -7.04 -12.24
CA GLY A 239 23.51 -8.42 -12.40
C GLY A 239 22.49 -8.82 -11.31
N LEU A 240 22.00 -7.86 -10.50
CA LEU A 240 21.01 -8.12 -9.47
C LEU A 240 19.64 -8.42 -10.08
N GLN A 241 19.01 -9.46 -9.56
CA GLN A 241 17.68 -9.89 -9.96
C GLN A 241 16.82 -10.06 -8.70
N PHE A 242 15.58 -9.56 -8.75
CA PHE A 242 14.61 -9.73 -7.67
C PHE A 242 13.30 -10.26 -8.23
N ILE A 243 12.77 -11.31 -7.60
CA ILE A 243 11.42 -11.80 -7.82
C ILE A 243 10.50 -11.05 -6.85
N ILE A 244 9.48 -10.38 -7.38
CA ILE A 244 8.65 -9.43 -6.63
C ILE A 244 7.26 -10.01 -6.42
N ALA A 245 6.90 -10.29 -5.18
CA ALA A 245 5.60 -10.76 -4.75
C ALA A 245 4.84 -9.64 -4.02
N THR A 246 4.46 -8.61 -4.76
CA THR A 246 3.53 -7.54 -4.37
C THR A 246 2.85 -6.97 -5.61
N GLU A 247 1.93 -6.03 -5.43
CA GLU A 247 1.22 -5.37 -6.55
C GLU A 247 2.23 -4.71 -7.50
N SER A 248 2.03 -4.90 -8.80
CA SER A 248 3.03 -4.61 -9.83
C SER A 248 3.31 -3.12 -10.08
N GLY A 249 2.46 -2.21 -9.60
CA GLY A 249 2.65 -0.76 -9.76
C GLY A 249 3.94 -0.23 -9.14
N ILE A 250 4.43 -0.88 -8.08
CA ILE A 250 5.72 -0.53 -7.45
C ILE A 250 6.91 -0.68 -8.43
N LEU A 251 6.79 -1.55 -9.43
CA LEU A 251 7.89 -1.82 -10.36
C LEU A 251 8.31 -0.56 -11.13
N HIS A 252 7.38 0.39 -11.34
CA HIS A 252 7.71 1.67 -11.97
C HIS A 252 8.74 2.45 -11.15
N GLU A 253 8.50 2.65 -9.86
CA GLU A 253 9.44 3.35 -8.97
C GLU A 253 10.69 2.50 -8.69
N MET A 254 10.58 1.18 -8.58
CA MET A 254 11.73 0.30 -8.46
C MET A 254 12.65 0.42 -9.68
N GLN A 255 12.11 0.42 -10.90
CA GLN A 255 12.90 0.53 -12.13
C GLN A 255 13.51 1.93 -12.30
N LYS A 256 12.79 3.00 -11.91
CA LYS A 256 13.34 4.37 -11.88
C LYS A 256 14.51 4.51 -10.91
N ALA A 257 14.34 3.96 -9.70
CA ALA A 257 15.35 4.04 -8.64
C ALA A 257 16.55 3.11 -8.90
N CYS A 258 16.33 1.99 -9.58
CA CYS A 258 17.29 0.91 -9.76
C CYS A 258 17.30 0.44 -11.24
N PRO A 259 17.69 1.29 -12.22
CA PRO A 259 17.54 0.99 -13.64
C PRO A 259 18.38 -0.21 -14.13
N GLU A 260 19.42 -0.58 -13.41
CA GLU A 260 20.32 -1.70 -13.72
C GLU A 260 19.88 -3.04 -13.09
N VAL A 261 18.76 -3.06 -12.36
CA VAL A 261 18.22 -4.25 -11.70
C VAL A 261 17.11 -4.86 -12.54
N HIS A 262 17.07 -6.18 -12.61
CA HIS A 262 15.98 -6.91 -13.25
C HIS A 262 14.94 -7.31 -12.21
N PHE A 263 13.77 -6.69 -12.25
CA PHE A 263 12.62 -7.00 -11.40
C PHE A 263 11.65 -7.93 -12.13
N ILE A 264 11.31 -9.04 -11.49
CA ILE A 264 10.51 -10.14 -12.05
C ILE A 264 9.25 -10.29 -11.21
N PRO A 265 8.07 -9.85 -11.68
CA PRO A 265 6.83 -9.99 -10.91
C PRO A 265 6.39 -11.46 -10.85
N VAL A 266 5.92 -11.89 -9.68
CA VAL A 266 5.29 -13.21 -9.50
C VAL A 266 3.91 -13.17 -10.17
N PRO A 267 3.57 -14.13 -11.06
CA PRO A 267 2.26 -14.18 -11.70
C PRO A 267 1.13 -14.53 -10.72
N ALA A 268 -0.08 -14.12 -11.06
CA ALA A 268 -1.30 -14.58 -10.41
C ALA A 268 -1.64 -16.02 -10.80
N GLU A 269 -2.37 -16.73 -9.95
CA GLU A 269 -3.02 -17.99 -10.29
C GLU A 269 -4.00 -17.76 -11.45
N ILE A 270 -3.88 -18.59 -12.50
CA ILE A 270 -4.77 -18.54 -13.67
C ILE A 270 -6.08 -19.23 -13.28
N ASN A 271 -7.03 -18.50 -12.75
CA ASN A 271 -8.41 -18.96 -12.71
C ASN A 271 -9.12 -18.47 -13.98
N ASN A 272 -9.81 -19.36 -14.70
CA ASN A 272 -10.54 -19.07 -15.96
C ASN A 272 -11.63 -17.99 -15.84
N THR A 273 -11.76 -17.32 -14.69
CA THR A 273 -12.72 -16.27 -14.39
C THR A 273 -12.09 -14.88 -14.25
N THR A 274 -10.76 -14.74 -14.34
CA THR A 274 -10.11 -13.43 -14.24
C THR A 274 -10.05 -12.74 -15.61
N PRO A 275 -10.52 -11.47 -15.75
CA PRO A 275 -10.29 -10.70 -16.96
C PRO A 275 -8.79 -10.62 -17.25
N SER A 276 -8.39 -10.87 -18.49
CA SER A 276 -7.01 -10.73 -18.91
C SER A 276 -6.54 -9.30 -18.67
N CYS A 277 -5.42 -9.14 -17.98
CA CYS A 277 -4.74 -7.85 -17.84
C CYS A 277 -4.29 -7.37 -19.23
N THR A 278 -5.08 -6.53 -19.86
CA THR A 278 -4.74 -5.87 -21.11
C THR A 278 -4.29 -4.45 -20.81
N THR A 279 -3.05 -4.27 -20.46
CA THR A 279 -2.29 -3.03 -20.78
C THR A 279 -0.99 -2.98 -20.00
N LEU A 280 0.12 -3.23 -20.63
CA LEU A 280 1.31 -2.36 -20.66
C LEU A 280 2.40 -3.01 -21.52
N HIS A 281 3.02 -2.20 -22.35
CA HIS A 281 3.99 -2.51 -23.38
C HIS A 281 5.11 -3.47 -22.98
N HIS A 282 5.32 -4.43 -23.88
CA HIS A 282 6.40 -5.38 -24.08
C HIS A 282 6.28 -6.75 -23.42
N SER A 283 5.95 -7.68 -24.28
CA SER A 283 6.14 -9.14 -24.27
C SER A 283 5.21 -9.97 -23.39
N THR A 284 4.40 -10.75 -24.10
CA THR A 284 3.93 -12.11 -23.80
C THR A 284 3.37 -12.38 -22.40
N GLN A 285 2.02 -12.48 -22.32
CA GLN A 285 1.28 -13.19 -21.27
C GLN A 285 1.70 -12.88 -19.81
N SER A 286 1.55 -11.64 -19.38
CA SER A 286 1.66 -11.32 -17.96
C SER A 286 0.29 -11.37 -17.32
N ASN A 287 -0.02 -12.40 -16.55
CA ASN A 287 -1.06 -12.36 -15.54
C ASN A 287 -0.56 -11.45 -14.42
N CYS A 288 -0.74 -10.14 -14.60
CA CYS A 288 -0.28 -9.14 -13.64
C CYS A 288 -1.17 -9.16 -12.40
N ASN A 289 -0.57 -9.18 -11.22
CA ASN A 289 -1.26 -8.90 -9.97
C ASN A 289 -1.40 -7.39 -9.80
N GLU A 290 -2.32 -6.80 -10.55
CA GLU A 290 -2.69 -5.39 -10.48
C GLU A 290 -3.96 -5.19 -9.65
N CYS A 291 -3.99 -4.12 -8.88
CA CYS A 291 -5.18 -3.68 -8.16
C CYS A 291 -6.03 -2.81 -9.09
N GLU A 292 -7.19 -3.33 -9.50
CA GLU A 292 -8.14 -2.60 -10.36
C GLU A 292 -8.56 -1.26 -9.75
N TYR A 293 -8.74 -1.17 -8.44
CA TYR A 293 -9.10 0.06 -7.75
C TYR A 293 -8.00 1.12 -7.84
N MET A 294 -6.73 0.72 -7.67
CA MET A 294 -5.60 1.63 -7.81
C MET A 294 -5.42 2.11 -9.26
N ARG A 295 -5.93 1.37 -10.26
CA ARG A 295 -5.86 1.73 -11.68
C ARG A 295 -7.01 2.64 -12.15
N MET A 296 -7.98 2.95 -11.29
CA MET A 296 -9.10 3.84 -11.62
C MET A 296 -8.69 5.31 -11.76
N CYS A 297 -7.63 5.73 -11.07
CA CYS A 297 -7.08 7.08 -11.24
C CYS A 297 -6.36 7.19 -12.59
N THR A 298 -6.74 8.17 -13.39
CA THR A 298 -6.20 8.50 -14.71
C THR A 298 -5.88 9.99 -14.80
N LEU A 299 -5.06 10.40 -15.75
CA LEU A 299 -4.78 11.82 -15.97
C LEU A 299 -6.06 12.63 -16.25
N GLN A 300 -7.04 12.02 -16.95
CA GLN A 300 -8.32 12.66 -17.25
C GLN A 300 -9.11 12.95 -15.97
N ASN A 301 -9.40 11.93 -15.16
CA ASN A 301 -10.22 12.16 -13.97
C ASN A 301 -9.47 12.98 -12.90
N LEU A 302 -8.14 12.90 -12.85
CA LEU A 302 -7.30 13.79 -12.03
C LEU A 302 -7.44 15.25 -12.45
N ARG A 303 -7.36 15.53 -13.77
CA ARG A 303 -7.55 16.88 -14.32
C ARG A 303 -8.96 17.40 -14.05
N GLU A 304 -10.01 16.61 -14.31
CA GLU A 304 -11.41 16.98 -14.04
C GLU A 304 -11.66 17.24 -12.55
N CYS A 305 -11.10 16.39 -11.69
CA CYS A 305 -11.20 16.52 -10.24
C CYS A 305 -10.59 17.84 -9.75
N LEU A 306 -9.39 18.19 -10.22
CA LEU A 306 -8.74 19.46 -9.90
C LEU A 306 -9.47 20.66 -10.48
N PHE A 307 -9.92 20.57 -11.72
CA PHE A 307 -10.60 21.69 -12.41
C PHE A 307 -11.89 22.09 -11.72
N HIS A 308 -12.75 21.10 -11.41
CA HIS A 308 -14.06 21.31 -10.79
C HIS A 308 -14.03 21.29 -9.26
N GLU A 309 -12.90 20.89 -8.65
CA GLU A 309 -12.78 20.63 -7.21
C GLU A 309 -13.88 19.72 -6.68
N ASN A 310 -14.30 18.74 -7.51
CA ASN A 310 -15.30 17.76 -7.16
C ASN A 310 -14.70 16.54 -6.46
N ASN A 311 -15.55 15.61 -6.01
CA ASN A 311 -15.17 14.40 -5.31
C ASN A 311 -14.38 14.69 -4.01
N GLU A 312 -14.76 15.76 -3.29
CA GLU A 312 -14.23 16.00 -1.96
C GLU A 312 -14.67 14.88 -1.01
N VAL A 313 -13.70 14.34 -0.29
CA VAL A 313 -13.95 13.32 0.73
C VAL A 313 -14.45 13.98 2.00
N ILE A 314 -15.64 13.58 2.41
CA ILE A 314 -16.29 14.04 3.64
C ILE A 314 -16.30 12.88 4.63
N VAL A 315 -15.88 13.15 5.84
CA VAL A 315 -15.96 12.22 6.97
C VAL A 315 -16.88 12.85 8.02
N ASP A 316 -17.80 12.05 8.53
CA ASP A 316 -18.68 12.48 9.63
C ASP A 316 -17.84 12.98 10.82
N GLU A 317 -18.27 14.09 11.44
CA GLU A 317 -17.49 14.77 12.48
C GLU A 317 -17.25 13.89 13.71
N ASP A 318 -18.25 13.10 14.13
CA ASP A 318 -18.10 12.19 15.28
C ASP A 318 -17.15 11.04 14.92
N VAL A 319 -17.27 10.49 13.71
CA VAL A 319 -16.36 9.46 13.19
C VAL A 319 -14.93 10.00 13.11
N ALA A 320 -14.73 11.20 12.56
CA ALA A 320 -13.42 11.82 12.44
C ALA A 320 -12.76 12.06 13.80
N ARG A 321 -13.54 12.60 14.78
CA ARG A 321 -13.09 12.84 16.16
C ARG A 321 -12.59 11.55 16.82
N ASP A 322 -13.30 10.44 16.62
CA ASP A 322 -12.96 9.18 17.26
C ASP A 322 -11.83 8.45 16.50
N ALA A 323 -11.78 8.56 15.17
CA ALA A 323 -10.76 7.94 14.32
C ALA A 323 -9.38 8.64 14.38
N ILE A 324 -9.32 9.93 14.74
CA ILE A 324 -8.06 10.68 14.78
C ILE A 324 -7.08 10.10 15.81
N ARG A 325 -7.58 9.65 16.97
CA ARG A 325 -6.74 9.11 18.06
C ARG A 325 -5.92 7.89 17.66
N PRO A 326 -6.51 6.79 17.11
CA PRO A 326 -5.75 5.62 16.70
C PRO A 326 -4.80 5.91 15.53
N ILE A 327 -5.12 6.88 14.65
CA ILE A 327 -4.22 7.32 13.57
C ILE A 327 -3.04 8.10 14.13
N GLN A 328 -3.27 9.05 15.06
CA GLN A 328 -2.18 9.79 15.71
C GLN A 328 -1.28 8.86 16.51
N ARG A 329 -1.85 7.92 17.24
CA ARG A 329 -1.10 6.90 17.98
C ARG A 329 -0.20 6.07 17.05
N MET A 330 -0.68 5.72 15.85
CA MET A 330 0.15 5.10 14.82
C MET A 330 1.36 5.97 14.47
N LEU A 331 1.14 7.27 14.21
CA LEU A 331 2.22 8.18 13.81
C LEU A 331 3.25 8.40 14.93
N GLU A 332 2.82 8.44 16.17
CA GLU A 332 3.68 8.61 17.35
C GLU A 332 4.53 7.36 17.64
N MET A 333 3.99 6.17 17.39
CA MET A 333 4.67 4.88 17.64
C MET A 333 5.51 4.39 16.46
N SER A 334 5.48 5.09 15.32
CA SER A 334 6.15 4.70 14.06
C SER A 334 7.67 4.87 14.03
#